data_87ee44fcd1f825c1367c8040879c9f3b
#
_entry.id   87ee44fcd1f825c1367c8040879c9f3b
#
_cell.length_a   1.000
_cell.length_b   1.000
_cell.length_c   1.000
_cell.angle_alpha   90.00
_cell.angle_beta   90.00
_cell.angle_gamma   90.00
#
_symmetry.space_group_name_H-M   'P 1'
#
loop_
_entity.id
_entity.type
_entity.pdbx_description
1 polymer ?
#
loop_
_entity_poly.entity_id
_entity_poly.type
_entity_poly.pdbx_seq_one_letter_code
_entity_poly.pdbx_strand_id
1 'polypeptide(L)'
;MIRTPDTEFGGMGLVEVGKGCGRGCRFCMEGEIYRPVRHRHIPAILRAAEVAMRHGPRIGLVGACVSDYPWIDDLVAALRAKGAEISLSSVRADSLSPGLVQGLLDSGTQTLTIAPEAGTDRLRTVIHKSLSDERLLQAVDLIAASGVRRVKLYFMIGQPTETDEDIEGIIDLAKTTRHRILKARRDPASLAELTVGVSSFVPKPWTAFQWCAMADVKTLDGKIRTLTRELRKVGIHVTHDVPKWAYLQGVLARGDRHAGDLLLLALASKADWKRAFREWPRNPDFYACRERPLSERFPWDHFDVGTKRERLETEYQRAMGLMPERAIQWKAALA
;
A
#
# COMPACT_ATOMS: atom_id res chain seq x y z
N MET A 1 -17.00 -5.22 19.72
CA MET A 1 -16.67 -5.15 18.27
C MET A 1 -17.73 -4.30 17.60
N ILE A 2 -17.33 -3.27 16.86
CA ILE A 2 -18.27 -2.42 16.11
C ILE A 2 -18.37 -3.02 14.69
N ARG A 3 -19.58 -3.26 14.21
CA ARG A 3 -19.86 -3.65 12.82
C ARG A 3 -20.74 -2.58 12.19
N THR A 4 -20.43 -2.21 10.98
CA THR A 4 -21.22 -1.24 10.19
C THR A 4 -21.27 -1.70 8.75
N PRO A 5 -22.38 -1.52 8.02
CA PRO A 5 -22.43 -1.77 6.58
C PRO A 5 -21.70 -0.68 5.78
N ASP A 6 -21.47 0.49 6.38
CA ASP A 6 -21.07 1.72 5.70
C ASP A 6 -19.54 1.88 5.60
N THR A 7 -18.79 0.78 5.62
CA THR A 7 -17.33 0.76 5.47
C THR A 7 -16.89 -0.20 4.38
N GLU A 8 -15.66 -0.02 3.88
CA GLU A 8 -15.01 -0.94 2.95
C GLU A 8 -14.99 -2.40 3.47
N PHE A 9 -14.98 -2.58 4.80
CA PHE A 9 -15.06 -3.88 5.48
C PHE A 9 -16.46 -4.19 6.00
N GLY A 10 -17.48 -3.65 5.35
CA GLY A 10 -18.87 -3.80 5.77
C GLY A 10 -19.28 -5.26 5.96
N GLY A 11 -19.94 -5.54 7.07
CA GLY A 11 -20.42 -6.87 7.39
C GLY A 11 -19.38 -7.89 7.86
N MET A 12 -18.09 -7.53 7.97
CA MET A 12 -17.01 -8.41 8.47
C MET A 12 -16.69 -8.16 9.93
N GLY A 13 -16.27 -9.21 10.63
CA GLY A 13 -15.63 -9.09 11.93
C GLY A 13 -14.11 -8.88 11.74
N LEU A 14 -13.58 -7.71 12.12
CA LEU A 14 -12.15 -7.44 11.96
C LEU A 14 -11.34 -8.04 13.12
N VAL A 15 -10.30 -8.80 12.79
CA VAL A 15 -9.42 -9.46 13.75
C VAL A 15 -7.98 -9.07 13.47
N GLU A 16 -7.36 -8.37 14.42
CA GLU A 16 -5.97 -7.95 14.31
C GLU A 16 -5.03 -9.11 14.58
N VAL A 17 -4.09 -9.38 13.67
CA VAL A 17 -3.08 -10.44 13.79
C VAL A 17 -1.75 -9.94 14.34
N GLY A 18 -1.50 -8.64 14.28
CA GLY A 18 -0.27 -8.03 14.80
C GLY A 18 -0.20 -6.54 14.51
N LYS A 19 0.78 -5.88 15.11
CA LYS A 19 1.08 -4.46 14.95
C LYS A 19 2.49 -4.25 14.44
N GLY A 20 2.66 -3.21 13.60
CA GLY A 20 3.92 -2.86 13.01
C GLY A 20 4.31 -3.72 11.82
N CYS A 21 5.32 -3.26 11.09
CA CYS A 21 5.86 -3.93 9.90
C CYS A 21 7.40 -3.89 9.94
N GLY A 22 8.03 -5.04 9.68
CA GLY A 22 9.49 -5.18 9.66
C GLY A 22 10.15 -4.77 8.34
N ARG A 23 9.36 -4.44 7.32
CA ARG A 23 9.86 -4.28 5.93
C ARG A 23 10.64 -3.00 5.69
N GLY A 24 10.29 -1.90 6.35
CA GLY A 24 11.04 -0.64 6.28
C GLY A 24 10.90 0.13 4.97
N CYS A 25 9.77 -0.01 4.27
CA CYS A 25 9.48 0.79 3.07
C CYS A 25 9.56 2.28 3.40
N ARG A 26 10.37 3.04 2.66
CA ARG A 26 10.76 4.43 2.95
C ARG A 26 9.60 5.45 2.88
N PHE A 27 8.48 5.07 2.28
CA PHE A 27 7.26 5.88 2.19
C PHE A 27 6.25 5.56 3.29
N CYS A 28 6.44 4.46 4.04
CA CYS A 28 5.42 3.90 4.90
C CYS A 28 5.62 4.31 6.37
N MET A 29 4.70 5.10 6.88
CA MET A 29 4.70 5.55 8.27
C MET A 29 4.49 4.40 9.26
N GLU A 30 3.68 3.39 8.92
CA GLU A 30 3.35 2.29 9.81
C GLU A 30 4.57 1.43 10.17
N GLY A 31 5.49 1.25 9.21
CA GLY A 31 6.77 0.57 9.45
C GLY A 31 7.71 1.33 10.38
N GLU A 32 7.43 2.58 10.69
CA GLU A 32 8.25 3.41 11.58
C GLU A 32 7.60 3.63 12.95
N ILE A 33 6.32 4.03 12.99
CA ILE A 33 5.65 4.43 14.25
C ILE A 33 5.20 3.24 15.12
N TYR A 34 5.09 2.03 14.54
CA TYR A 34 4.65 0.83 15.26
C TYR A 34 5.76 -0.19 15.48
N ARG A 35 7.01 0.23 15.48
CA ARG A 35 8.15 -0.65 15.84
C ARG A 35 8.17 -0.94 17.34
N PRO A 36 8.66 -2.13 17.75
CA PRO A 36 8.95 -3.32 16.94
C PRO A 36 7.69 -4.02 16.45
N VAL A 37 7.84 -4.94 15.47
CA VAL A 37 6.75 -5.82 15.05
C VAL A 37 6.32 -6.69 16.23
N ARG A 38 5.02 -6.79 16.43
CA ARG A 38 4.42 -7.61 17.50
C ARG A 38 3.31 -8.45 16.92
N HIS A 39 3.50 -9.76 16.91
CA HIS A 39 2.50 -10.72 16.46
C HIS A 39 1.64 -11.19 17.61
N ARG A 40 0.36 -11.38 17.36
CA ARG A 40 -0.52 -12.07 18.31
C ARG A 40 -0.37 -13.58 18.16
N HIS A 41 -0.43 -14.31 19.25
CA HIS A 41 -0.44 -15.77 19.19
C HIS A 41 -1.76 -16.31 18.62
N ILE A 42 -1.68 -17.41 17.85
CA ILE A 42 -2.83 -18.06 17.21
C ILE A 42 -4.02 -18.25 18.16
N PRO A 43 -3.87 -18.78 19.39
CA PRO A 43 -5.01 -18.95 20.31
C PRO A 43 -5.73 -17.64 20.63
N ALA A 44 -5.01 -16.51 20.72
CA ALA A 44 -5.64 -15.20 20.96
C ALA A 44 -6.41 -14.71 19.74
N ILE A 45 -5.88 -14.94 18.55
CA ILE A 45 -6.55 -14.60 17.28
C ILE A 45 -7.82 -15.44 17.12
N LEU A 46 -7.75 -16.75 17.39
CA LEU A 46 -8.89 -17.66 17.30
C LEU A 46 -10.01 -17.26 18.28
N ARG A 47 -9.70 -16.91 19.53
CA ARG A 47 -10.70 -16.39 20.47
C ARG A 47 -11.37 -15.11 19.98
N ALA A 48 -10.60 -14.18 19.40
CA ALA A 48 -11.15 -12.96 18.82
C ALA A 48 -12.04 -13.27 17.60
N ALA A 49 -11.64 -14.23 16.76
CA ALA A 49 -12.40 -14.70 15.62
C ALA A 49 -13.72 -15.35 16.04
N GLU A 50 -13.73 -16.19 17.07
CA GLU A 50 -14.97 -16.80 17.61
C GLU A 50 -15.98 -15.74 18.08
N VAL A 51 -15.51 -14.68 18.73
CA VAL A 51 -16.38 -13.56 19.11
C VAL A 51 -16.91 -12.83 17.86
N ALA A 52 -16.07 -12.65 16.86
CA ALA A 52 -16.46 -12.01 15.60
C ALA A 52 -17.49 -12.86 14.84
N MET A 53 -17.33 -14.17 14.81
CA MET A 53 -18.18 -15.13 14.10
C MET A 53 -19.58 -15.27 14.71
N ARG A 54 -19.81 -14.85 15.95
CA ARG A 54 -21.18 -14.81 16.52
C ARG A 54 -22.16 -13.98 15.68
N HIS A 55 -21.64 -13.14 14.82
CA HIS A 55 -22.44 -12.26 13.96
C HIS A 55 -22.31 -12.58 12.46
N GLY A 56 -21.72 -13.70 12.10
CA GLY A 56 -21.56 -14.19 10.75
C GLY A 56 -20.14 -14.69 10.48
N PRO A 57 -19.95 -15.55 9.47
CA PRO A 57 -18.69 -16.27 9.23
C PRO A 57 -17.56 -15.39 8.68
N ARG A 58 -17.86 -14.18 8.20
CA ARG A 58 -16.88 -13.32 7.50
C ARG A 58 -15.95 -12.64 8.48
N ILE A 59 -14.65 -12.88 8.32
CA ILE A 59 -13.56 -12.31 9.12
C ILE A 59 -12.57 -11.59 8.21
N GLY A 60 -12.35 -10.29 8.47
CA GLY A 60 -11.23 -9.55 7.91
C GLY A 60 -10.01 -9.65 8.83
N LEU A 61 -8.92 -10.27 8.38
CA LEU A 61 -7.66 -10.22 9.11
C LEU A 61 -6.99 -8.87 8.83
N VAL A 62 -6.60 -8.18 9.90
CA VAL A 62 -6.00 -6.85 9.81
C VAL A 62 -4.63 -6.80 10.48
N GLY A 63 -3.74 -6.01 9.88
CA GLY A 63 -2.36 -5.78 10.31
C GLY A 63 -1.60 -5.05 9.22
N ALA A 64 -0.43 -4.51 9.54
CA ALA A 64 0.41 -3.77 8.58
C ALA A 64 0.82 -4.61 7.37
N CYS A 65 1.05 -5.91 7.60
CA CYS A 65 1.33 -6.89 6.55
C CYS A 65 0.89 -8.27 7.03
N VAL A 66 -0.36 -8.64 6.77
CA VAL A 66 -0.94 -9.89 7.28
C VAL A 66 -0.27 -11.11 6.67
N SER A 67 0.12 -11.06 5.38
CA SER A 67 0.82 -12.17 4.71
C SER A 67 2.23 -12.44 5.26
N ASP A 68 2.81 -11.50 6.02
CA ASP A 68 4.10 -11.70 6.71
C ASP A 68 3.93 -12.33 8.12
N TYR A 69 2.71 -12.64 8.53
CA TYR A 69 2.50 -13.33 9.81
C TYR A 69 3.18 -14.70 9.77
N PRO A 70 4.11 -15.01 10.70
CA PRO A 70 4.99 -16.18 10.58
C PRO A 70 4.27 -17.52 10.46
N TRP A 71 3.08 -17.61 11.02
CA TRP A 71 2.25 -18.83 11.04
C TRP A 71 0.96 -18.61 10.24
N ILE A 72 1.04 -17.94 9.09
CA ILE A 72 -0.15 -17.54 8.33
C ILE A 72 -0.94 -18.76 7.82
N ASP A 73 -0.25 -19.79 7.34
CA ASP A 73 -0.91 -21.00 6.82
C ASP A 73 -1.61 -21.78 7.94
N ASP A 74 -0.97 -21.94 9.11
CA ASP A 74 -1.57 -22.58 10.28
C ASP A 74 -2.79 -21.78 10.77
N LEU A 75 -2.68 -20.46 10.80
CA LEU A 75 -3.78 -19.59 11.20
C LEU A 75 -4.96 -19.71 10.24
N VAL A 76 -4.69 -19.67 8.92
CA VAL A 76 -5.72 -19.81 7.87
C VAL A 76 -6.41 -21.17 7.98
N ALA A 77 -5.64 -22.26 8.12
CA ALA A 77 -6.19 -23.59 8.30
C ALA A 77 -7.07 -23.69 9.55
N ALA A 78 -6.61 -23.16 10.70
CA ALA A 78 -7.35 -23.20 11.97
C ALA A 78 -8.66 -22.37 11.91
N LEU A 79 -8.63 -21.21 11.26
CA LEU A 79 -9.83 -20.37 11.05
C LEU A 79 -10.84 -21.05 10.12
N ARG A 80 -10.36 -21.63 9.02
CA ARG A 80 -11.19 -22.39 8.08
C ARG A 80 -11.86 -23.60 8.74
N ALA A 81 -11.11 -24.35 9.56
CA ALA A 81 -11.64 -25.47 10.33
C ALA A 81 -12.80 -25.07 11.27
N LYS A 82 -12.84 -23.81 11.71
CA LYS A 82 -13.93 -23.22 12.50
C LYS A 82 -15.07 -22.66 11.64
N GLY A 83 -15.00 -22.77 10.32
CA GLY A 83 -16.01 -22.24 9.39
C GLY A 83 -15.88 -20.75 9.10
N ALA A 84 -14.74 -20.12 9.37
CA ALA A 84 -14.53 -18.72 9.02
C ALA A 84 -14.33 -18.52 7.51
N GLU A 85 -14.95 -17.48 6.96
CA GLU A 85 -14.67 -16.94 5.62
C GLU A 85 -13.65 -15.79 5.77
N ILE A 86 -12.42 -16.02 5.30
CA ILE A 86 -11.30 -15.12 5.52
C ILE A 86 -11.19 -14.10 4.39
N SER A 87 -10.94 -12.84 4.74
CA SER A 87 -10.67 -11.75 3.80
C SER A 87 -9.40 -11.00 4.19
N LEU A 88 -8.62 -10.61 3.18
CA LEU A 88 -7.46 -9.72 3.28
C LEU A 88 -7.61 -8.57 2.28
N SER A 89 -7.13 -7.39 2.63
CA SER A 89 -7.12 -6.22 1.73
C SER A 89 -6.11 -6.37 0.59
N SER A 90 -4.91 -6.84 0.92
CA SER A 90 -3.81 -7.06 -0.04
C SER A 90 -2.81 -8.06 0.52
N VAL A 91 -2.04 -8.66 -0.36
CA VAL A 91 -0.96 -9.58 -0.01
C VAL A 91 0.35 -9.11 -0.63
N ARG A 92 1.45 -9.39 0.02
CA ARG A 92 2.78 -9.18 -0.56
C ARG A 92 3.13 -10.37 -1.46
N ALA A 93 3.72 -10.06 -2.63
CA ALA A 93 4.14 -11.09 -3.55
C ALA A 93 5.19 -12.05 -2.97
N ASP A 94 6.13 -11.51 -2.17
CA ASP A 94 7.24 -12.27 -1.58
C ASP A 94 6.89 -13.05 -0.30
N SER A 95 5.66 -12.95 0.18
CA SER A 95 5.14 -13.71 1.32
C SER A 95 3.83 -14.47 1.01
N LEU A 96 3.55 -14.64 -0.29
CA LEU A 96 2.40 -15.40 -0.74
C LEU A 96 2.70 -16.91 -0.68
N SER A 97 1.85 -17.67 0.01
CA SER A 97 1.95 -19.13 0.10
C SER A 97 0.77 -19.81 -0.59
N PRO A 98 0.93 -21.08 -1.06
CA PRO A 98 -0.19 -21.85 -1.59
C PRO A 98 -1.33 -22.02 -0.58
N GLY A 99 -1.02 -22.24 0.72
CA GLY A 99 -2.01 -22.40 1.78
C GLY A 99 -2.86 -21.14 1.99
N LEU A 100 -2.22 -19.96 2.02
CA LEU A 100 -2.91 -18.68 2.11
C LEU A 100 -3.81 -18.45 0.90
N VAL A 101 -3.30 -18.67 -0.33
CA VAL A 101 -4.08 -18.48 -1.56
C VAL A 101 -5.31 -19.39 -1.57
N GLN A 102 -5.13 -20.68 -1.28
CA GLN A 102 -6.23 -21.65 -1.22
C GLN A 102 -7.26 -21.28 -0.16
N GLY A 103 -6.83 -20.93 1.04
CA GLY A 103 -7.73 -20.52 2.13
C GLY A 103 -8.56 -19.28 1.79
N LEU A 104 -8.00 -18.33 1.05
CA LEU A 104 -8.73 -17.16 0.55
C LEU A 104 -9.76 -17.55 -0.52
N LEU A 105 -9.40 -18.40 -1.47
CA LEU A 105 -10.31 -18.89 -2.50
C LEU A 105 -11.47 -19.69 -1.91
N ASP A 106 -11.20 -20.59 -0.99
CA ASP A 106 -12.20 -21.36 -0.26
C ASP A 106 -13.14 -20.48 0.59
N SER A 107 -12.67 -19.28 0.92
CA SER A 107 -13.47 -18.23 1.59
C SER A 107 -14.26 -17.35 0.62
N GLY A 108 -14.25 -17.67 -0.68
CA GLY A 108 -15.02 -16.94 -1.69
C GLY A 108 -14.30 -15.69 -2.25
N THR A 109 -12.99 -15.51 -1.98
CA THR A 109 -12.23 -14.41 -2.55
C THR A 109 -12.19 -14.48 -4.08
N GLN A 110 -12.65 -13.42 -4.73
CA GLN A 110 -12.68 -13.32 -6.19
C GLN A 110 -11.49 -12.52 -6.76
N THR A 111 -10.88 -11.68 -5.93
CA THR A 111 -9.82 -10.77 -6.35
C THR A 111 -8.62 -10.92 -5.41
N LEU A 112 -7.45 -11.20 -5.95
CA LEU A 112 -6.20 -11.09 -5.22
C LEU A 112 -5.47 -9.81 -5.62
N THR A 113 -5.06 -9.05 -4.61
CA THR A 113 -4.38 -7.76 -4.79
C THR A 113 -2.93 -7.89 -4.35
N ILE A 114 -2.01 -7.56 -5.25
CA ILE A 114 -0.57 -7.47 -4.99
C ILE A 114 -0.14 -6.02 -5.15
N ALA A 115 0.79 -5.56 -4.32
CA ALA A 115 1.31 -4.20 -4.34
C ALA A 115 2.80 -4.16 -4.70
N PRO A 116 3.19 -4.13 -5.98
CA PRO A 116 4.58 -3.90 -6.39
C PRO A 116 5.07 -2.51 -6.01
N GLU A 117 4.19 -1.52 -5.98
CA GLU A 117 4.39 -0.09 -5.69
C GLU A 117 5.14 0.68 -6.79
N ALA A 118 6.07 0.05 -7.52
CA ALA A 118 6.84 0.67 -8.61
C ALA A 118 7.04 -0.30 -9.78
N GLY A 119 7.21 0.27 -10.99
CA GLY A 119 7.32 -0.49 -12.24
C GLY A 119 8.68 -1.17 -12.43
N THR A 120 9.75 -0.66 -11.83
CA THR A 120 11.11 -1.14 -12.03
C THR A 120 11.77 -1.59 -10.73
N ASP A 121 12.73 -2.52 -10.81
CA ASP A 121 13.56 -2.93 -9.67
C ASP A 121 14.36 -1.75 -9.09
N ARG A 122 14.81 -0.83 -9.96
CA ARG A 122 15.49 0.39 -9.54
C ARG A 122 14.63 1.19 -8.57
N LEU A 123 13.42 1.52 -8.97
CA LEU A 123 12.54 2.35 -8.14
C LEU A 123 12.04 1.59 -6.91
N ARG A 124 11.82 0.26 -7.01
CA ARG A 124 11.53 -0.56 -5.82
C ARG A 124 12.68 -0.54 -4.82
N THR A 125 13.93 -0.50 -5.27
CA THR A 125 15.11 -0.33 -4.40
C THR A 125 15.09 1.05 -3.73
N VAL A 126 14.84 2.11 -4.48
CA VAL A 126 14.72 3.47 -3.93
C VAL A 126 13.69 3.55 -2.80
N ILE A 127 12.53 2.95 -2.99
CA ILE A 127 11.47 2.95 -1.96
C ILE A 127 11.64 1.85 -0.89
N HIS A 128 12.73 1.09 -0.96
CA HIS A 128 13.02 -0.05 -0.08
C HIS A 128 11.89 -1.09 -0.04
N LYS A 129 11.30 -1.37 -1.20
CA LYS A 129 10.26 -2.40 -1.39
C LYS A 129 10.88 -3.73 -1.83
N SER A 130 11.86 -4.24 -1.23
CA SER A 130 12.59 -5.51 -1.45
C SER A 130 11.80 -6.60 -2.19
N LEU A 131 11.47 -6.37 -3.45
CA LEU A 131 10.69 -7.25 -4.30
C LEU A 131 11.27 -7.20 -5.72
N SER A 132 11.95 -8.26 -6.15
CA SER A 132 12.47 -8.39 -7.53
C SER A 132 11.34 -8.75 -8.51
N ASP A 133 11.56 -8.45 -9.80
CA ASP A 133 10.66 -8.87 -10.88
C ASP A 133 10.46 -10.40 -10.87
N GLU A 134 11.52 -11.16 -10.64
CA GLU A 134 11.44 -12.62 -10.58
C GLU A 134 10.47 -13.10 -9.50
N ARG A 135 10.60 -12.60 -8.25
CA ARG A 135 9.72 -12.96 -7.14
C ARG A 135 8.27 -12.51 -7.38
N LEU A 136 8.11 -11.33 -7.99
CA LEU A 136 6.80 -10.85 -8.36
C LEU A 136 6.14 -11.76 -9.38
N LEU A 137 6.87 -12.16 -10.41
CA LEU A 137 6.37 -13.05 -11.46
C LEU A 137 6.13 -14.48 -10.96
N GLN A 138 6.91 -14.98 -10.00
CA GLN A 138 6.61 -16.24 -9.30
C GLN A 138 5.28 -16.17 -8.54
N ALA A 139 5.01 -15.07 -7.85
CA ALA A 139 3.72 -14.86 -7.18
C ALA A 139 2.55 -14.78 -8.19
N VAL A 140 2.78 -14.15 -9.34
CA VAL A 140 1.79 -14.11 -10.43
C VAL A 140 1.50 -15.51 -10.96
N ASP A 141 2.53 -16.36 -11.14
CA ASP A 141 2.37 -17.74 -11.60
C ASP A 141 1.57 -18.58 -10.58
N LEU A 142 1.85 -18.42 -9.27
CA LEU A 142 1.09 -19.06 -8.20
C LEU A 142 -0.39 -18.65 -8.23
N ILE A 143 -0.65 -17.36 -8.37
CA ILE A 143 -2.02 -16.82 -8.45
C ILE A 143 -2.72 -17.32 -9.72
N ALA A 144 -2.02 -17.34 -10.85
CA ALA A 144 -2.59 -17.80 -12.10
C ALA A 144 -2.96 -19.30 -12.04
N ALA A 145 -2.12 -20.12 -11.40
CA ALA A 145 -2.37 -21.55 -11.19
C ALA A 145 -3.54 -21.82 -10.23
N SER A 146 -3.83 -20.90 -9.30
CA SER A 146 -4.90 -21.06 -8.32
C SER A 146 -6.32 -20.92 -8.89
N GLY A 147 -6.47 -20.38 -10.08
CA GLY A 147 -7.78 -20.17 -10.72
C GLY A 147 -8.54 -18.93 -10.22
N VAL A 148 -7.89 -18.01 -9.52
CA VAL A 148 -8.52 -16.74 -9.10
C VAL A 148 -9.08 -15.98 -10.31
N ARG A 149 -10.24 -15.35 -10.15
CA ARG A 149 -10.91 -14.67 -11.27
C ARG A 149 -10.33 -13.31 -11.61
N ARG A 150 -9.87 -12.57 -10.60
CA ARG A 150 -9.38 -11.20 -10.76
C ARG A 150 -8.04 -11.03 -10.06
N VAL A 151 -7.14 -10.33 -10.73
CA VAL A 151 -5.87 -9.91 -10.15
C VAL A 151 -5.81 -8.39 -10.17
N LYS A 152 -5.37 -7.78 -9.08
CA LYS A 152 -5.15 -6.36 -9.01
C LYS A 152 -3.70 -6.07 -8.63
N LEU A 153 -3.03 -5.24 -9.42
CA LEU A 153 -1.70 -4.73 -9.12
C LEU A 153 -1.82 -3.29 -8.64
N TYR A 154 -1.23 -2.99 -7.48
CA TYR A 154 -1.16 -1.62 -6.98
C TYR A 154 0.20 -1.00 -7.24
N PHE A 155 0.16 0.22 -7.82
CA PHE A 155 1.33 1.06 -8.04
C PHE A 155 1.12 2.44 -7.45
N MET A 156 2.23 3.08 -7.12
CA MET A 156 2.29 4.46 -6.69
C MET A 156 3.10 5.25 -7.71
N ILE A 157 2.65 6.45 -8.10
CA ILE A 157 3.32 7.33 -9.05
C ILE A 157 3.68 8.67 -8.42
N GLY A 158 4.63 9.39 -9.03
CA GLY A 158 5.16 10.64 -8.47
C GLY A 158 6.11 10.40 -7.30
N GLN A 159 6.73 9.23 -7.25
CA GLN A 159 7.69 8.86 -6.21
C GLN A 159 9.02 9.62 -6.38
N PRO A 160 9.78 9.80 -5.28
CA PRO A 160 11.13 10.39 -5.39
C PRO A 160 12.00 9.62 -6.38
N THR A 161 12.74 10.35 -7.24
CA THR A 161 13.59 9.84 -8.31
C THR A 161 12.90 9.06 -9.43
N GLU A 162 11.56 9.06 -9.48
CA GLU A 162 10.79 8.40 -10.53
C GLU A 162 11.03 9.04 -11.90
N THR A 163 11.30 8.22 -12.92
CA THR A 163 11.51 8.61 -14.31
C THR A 163 10.40 8.09 -15.23
N ASP A 164 10.43 8.45 -16.49
CA ASP A 164 9.46 7.95 -17.48
C ASP A 164 9.65 6.45 -17.72
N GLU A 165 10.87 5.92 -17.61
CA GLU A 165 11.16 4.48 -17.69
C GLU A 165 10.48 3.69 -16.56
N ASP A 166 10.30 4.30 -15.37
CA ASP A 166 9.57 3.64 -14.29
C ASP A 166 8.06 3.55 -14.58
N ILE A 167 7.51 4.54 -15.29
CA ILE A 167 6.11 4.51 -15.75
C ILE A 167 5.94 3.48 -16.87
N GLU A 168 6.88 3.40 -17.82
CA GLU A 168 6.91 2.35 -18.83
C GLU A 168 7.04 0.97 -18.19
N GLY A 169 7.88 0.84 -17.16
CA GLY A 169 8.01 -0.38 -16.36
C GLY A 169 6.70 -0.86 -15.73
N ILE A 170 5.81 0.05 -15.30
CA ILE A 170 4.45 -0.33 -14.85
C ILE A 170 3.66 -0.96 -15.99
N ILE A 171 3.73 -0.38 -17.20
CA ILE A 171 3.02 -0.88 -18.37
C ILE A 171 3.51 -2.27 -18.76
N ASP A 172 4.82 -2.47 -18.80
CA ASP A 172 5.43 -3.73 -19.21
C ASP A 172 5.20 -4.83 -18.17
N LEU A 173 5.29 -4.51 -16.90
CA LEU A 173 4.99 -5.45 -15.82
C LEU A 173 3.52 -5.89 -15.85
N ALA A 174 2.59 -4.96 -16.10
CA ALA A 174 1.17 -5.28 -16.22
C ALA A 174 0.89 -6.16 -17.45
N LYS A 175 1.51 -5.87 -18.61
CA LYS A 175 1.41 -6.70 -19.83
C LYS A 175 1.97 -8.11 -19.60
N THR A 176 3.14 -8.21 -18.97
CA THR A 176 3.77 -9.48 -18.63
C THR A 176 2.91 -10.31 -17.69
N THR A 177 2.38 -9.66 -16.64
CA THR A 177 1.44 -10.30 -15.70
C THR A 177 0.21 -10.83 -16.43
N ARG A 178 -0.42 -10.02 -17.28
CA ARG A 178 -1.57 -10.45 -18.08
C ARG A 178 -1.24 -11.65 -18.97
N HIS A 179 -0.09 -11.62 -19.65
CA HIS A 179 0.35 -12.72 -20.51
C HIS A 179 0.50 -14.03 -19.71
N ARG A 180 1.16 -14.00 -18.54
CA ARG A 180 1.32 -15.16 -17.66
C ARG A 180 -0.02 -15.72 -17.18
N ILE A 181 -0.92 -14.85 -16.74
CA ILE A 181 -2.27 -15.24 -16.31
C ILE A 181 -3.03 -15.92 -17.45
N LEU A 182 -2.99 -15.37 -18.66
CA LEU A 182 -3.66 -15.97 -19.83
C LEU A 182 -3.05 -17.31 -20.24
N LYS A 183 -1.71 -17.44 -20.18
CA LYS A 183 -0.99 -18.67 -20.53
C LYS A 183 -1.26 -19.81 -19.53
N ALA A 184 -1.43 -19.51 -18.26
CA ALA A 184 -1.69 -20.52 -17.22
C ALA A 184 -3.10 -21.11 -17.27
N ARG A 185 -4.02 -20.51 -18.01
CA ARG A 185 -5.43 -20.91 -18.04
C ARG A 185 -5.65 -22.08 -19.00
N ARG A 186 -6.40 -23.08 -18.50
CA ARG A 186 -6.86 -24.24 -19.31
C ARG A 186 -8.14 -23.93 -20.09
N ASP A 187 -8.95 -22.98 -19.61
CA ASP A 187 -10.22 -22.59 -20.24
C ASP A 187 -10.18 -21.13 -20.71
N PRO A 188 -10.24 -20.87 -22.02
CA PRO A 188 -10.29 -19.52 -22.59
C PRO A 188 -11.53 -18.69 -22.16
N ALA A 189 -12.63 -19.35 -21.79
CA ALA A 189 -13.86 -18.68 -21.36
C ALA A 189 -13.77 -18.10 -19.95
N SER A 190 -12.81 -18.55 -19.14
CA SER A 190 -12.57 -18.01 -17.81
C SER A 190 -11.63 -16.80 -17.89
N LEU A 191 -12.12 -15.64 -18.29
CA LEU A 191 -11.34 -14.39 -18.34
C LEU A 191 -10.89 -13.97 -16.93
N ALA A 192 -9.54 -14.03 -16.66
CA ALA A 192 -8.98 -13.32 -15.53
C ALA A 192 -8.92 -11.84 -15.87
N GLU A 193 -9.64 -11.06 -15.12
CA GLU A 193 -9.54 -9.62 -15.21
C GLU A 193 -8.27 -9.15 -14.50
N LEU A 194 -7.42 -8.41 -15.20
CA LEU A 194 -6.32 -7.70 -14.59
C LEU A 194 -6.69 -6.23 -14.46
N THR A 195 -6.59 -5.72 -13.24
CA THR A 195 -6.75 -4.29 -12.94
C THR A 195 -5.45 -3.74 -12.41
N VAL A 196 -5.06 -2.57 -12.88
CA VAL A 196 -3.97 -1.76 -12.33
C VAL A 196 -4.57 -0.64 -11.50
N GLY A 197 -4.29 -0.64 -10.20
CA GLY A 197 -4.64 0.45 -9.30
C GLY A 197 -3.46 1.41 -9.16
N VAL A 198 -3.69 2.70 -9.33
CA VAL A 198 -2.65 3.73 -9.28
C VAL A 198 -2.99 4.73 -8.21
N SER A 199 -2.06 4.98 -7.28
CA SER A 199 -2.17 6.05 -6.29
C SER A 199 -1.04 7.07 -6.44
N SER A 200 -1.32 8.30 -6.04
CA SER A 200 -0.31 9.36 -6.03
C SER A 200 0.53 9.26 -4.76
N PHE A 201 1.85 9.38 -4.90
CA PHE A 201 2.75 9.47 -3.76
C PHE A 201 2.47 10.73 -2.95
N VAL A 202 2.28 10.55 -1.65
CA VAL A 202 2.15 11.65 -0.68
C VAL A 202 3.20 11.47 0.41
N PRO A 203 4.16 12.39 0.55
CA PRO A 203 5.14 12.34 1.62
C PRO A 203 4.45 12.35 2.99
N LYS A 204 4.87 11.47 3.89
CA LYS A 204 4.27 11.32 5.22
C LYS A 204 5.25 11.73 6.31
N PRO A 205 4.77 12.29 7.43
CA PRO A 205 5.57 12.44 8.66
C PRO A 205 6.20 11.12 9.09
N TRP A 206 7.32 11.22 9.79
CA TRP A 206 8.07 10.07 10.33
C TRP A 206 8.43 8.99 9.30
N THR A 207 8.61 9.38 8.04
CA THR A 207 9.15 8.50 7.00
C THR A 207 10.44 9.06 6.43
N ALA A 208 11.24 8.21 5.79
CA ALA A 208 12.44 8.69 5.09
C ALA A 208 12.12 9.74 4.01
N PHE A 209 10.91 9.69 3.44
CA PHE A 209 10.48 10.61 2.39
C PHE A 209 9.76 11.87 2.90
N GLN A 210 9.79 12.15 4.19
CA GLN A 210 9.18 13.38 4.75
C GLN A 210 9.83 14.67 4.22
N TRP A 211 11.07 14.62 3.72
CA TRP A 211 11.78 15.75 3.10
C TRP A 211 11.44 15.93 1.61
N CYS A 212 10.94 14.88 0.95
CA CYS A 212 10.67 14.92 -0.48
C CYS A 212 9.49 15.85 -0.83
N ALA A 213 9.55 16.45 -2.00
CA ALA A 213 8.41 17.10 -2.60
C ALA A 213 7.36 16.09 -3.07
N MET A 214 6.09 16.46 -3.05
CA MET A 214 5.04 15.78 -3.79
C MET A 214 5.03 16.31 -5.24
N ALA A 215 4.83 15.43 -6.21
CA ALA A 215 4.63 15.85 -7.58
C ALA A 215 3.33 16.66 -7.73
N ASP A 216 3.34 17.68 -8.61
CA ASP A 216 2.17 18.51 -8.86
C ASP A 216 1.04 17.72 -9.55
N VAL A 217 -0.18 18.24 -9.42
CA VAL A 217 -1.40 17.60 -9.94
C VAL A 217 -1.34 17.38 -11.46
N LYS A 218 -0.78 18.32 -12.22
CA LYS A 218 -0.70 18.25 -13.69
C LYS A 218 0.23 17.12 -14.13
N THR A 219 1.36 16.97 -13.46
CA THR A 219 2.33 15.87 -13.68
C THR A 219 1.67 14.53 -13.39
N LEU A 220 1.01 14.38 -12.23
CA LEU A 220 0.32 13.15 -11.86
C LEU A 220 -0.81 12.79 -12.83
N ASP A 221 -1.64 13.76 -13.23
CA ASP A 221 -2.68 13.55 -14.25
C ASP A 221 -2.09 13.13 -15.61
N GLY A 222 -0.91 13.66 -15.98
CA GLY A 222 -0.18 13.26 -17.18
C GLY A 222 0.21 11.78 -17.14
N LYS A 223 0.81 11.33 -16.05
CA LYS A 223 1.21 9.93 -15.85
C LYS A 223 0.00 8.99 -15.84
N ILE A 224 -1.09 9.35 -15.14
CA ILE A 224 -2.34 8.58 -15.15
C ILE A 224 -2.92 8.43 -16.55
N ARG A 225 -2.96 9.52 -17.33
CA ARG A 225 -3.43 9.46 -18.73
C ARG A 225 -2.59 8.52 -19.58
N THR A 226 -1.26 8.57 -19.44
CA THR A 226 -0.35 7.66 -20.15
C THR A 226 -0.62 6.21 -19.80
N LEU A 227 -0.65 5.86 -18.51
CA LEU A 227 -0.94 4.50 -18.03
C LEU A 227 -2.32 4.02 -18.53
N THR A 228 -3.34 4.85 -18.38
CA THR A 228 -4.71 4.50 -18.80
C THR A 228 -4.80 4.25 -20.30
N ARG A 229 -4.18 5.10 -21.12
CA ARG A 229 -4.16 4.98 -22.57
C ARG A 229 -3.46 3.69 -23.01
N GLU A 230 -2.26 3.43 -22.50
CA GLU A 230 -1.44 2.29 -22.96
C GLU A 230 -1.98 0.93 -22.47
N LEU A 231 -2.47 0.87 -21.22
CA LEU A 231 -3.01 -0.36 -20.66
C LEU A 231 -4.39 -0.71 -21.23
N ARG A 232 -5.21 0.30 -21.56
CA ARG A 232 -6.50 0.08 -22.23
C ARG A 232 -6.37 -0.58 -23.59
N LYS A 233 -5.30 -0.29 -24.37
CA LYS A 233 -5.03 -0.91 -25.67
C LYS A 233 -4.93 -2.44 -25.59
N VAL A 234 -4.50 -2.94 -24.45
CA VAL A 234 -4.32 -4.38 -24.20
C VAL A 234 -5.39 -4.96 -23.27
N GLY A 235 -6.50 -4.26 -23.04
CA GLY A 235 -7.63 -4.74 -22.25
C GLY A 235 -7.36 -4.83 -20.75
N ILE A 236 -6.43 -4.04 -20.23
CA ILE A 236 -6.17 -3.91 -18.78
C ILE A 236 -6.91 -2.69 -18.26
N HIS A 237 -7.74 -2.88 -17.24
CA HIS A 237 -8.46 -1.78 -16.59
C HIS A 237 -7.55 -1.03 -15.63
N VAL A 238 -7.66 0.31 -15.63
CA VAL A 238 -6.93 1.19 -14.69
C VAL A 238 -7.91 1.87 -13.76
N THR A 239 -7.69 1.73 -12.46
CA THR A 239 -8.34 2.52 -11.43
C THR A 239 -7.30 3.44 -10.80
N HIS A 240 -7.69 4.63 -10.41
CA HIS A 240 -6.74 5.57 -9.81
C HIS A 240 -7.43 6.47 -8.78
N ASP A 241 -6.65 7.01 -7.84
CA ASP A 241 -7.09 8.13 -7.02
C ASP A 241 -7.22 9.41 -7.88
N VAL A 242 -7.78 10.43 -7.30
CA VAL A 242 -7.89 11.74 -7.94
C VAL A 242 -6.75 12.62 -7.42
N PRO A 243 -5.76 13.02 -8.26
CA PRO A 243 -4.56 13.73 -7.82
C PRO A 243 -4.81 14.97 -6.96
N LYS A 244 -5.91 15.69 -7.19
CA LYS A 244 -6.30 16.82 -6.33
C LYS A 244 -6.59 16.44 -4.88
N TRP A 245 -7.10 15.23 -4.64
CA TRP A 245 -7.33 14.73 -3.27
C TRP A 245 -6.03 14.26 -2.62
N ALA A 246 -5.12 13.67 -3.39
CA ALA A 246 -3.77 13.36 -2.94
C ALA A 246 -3.01 14.66 -2.59
N TYR A 247 -3.16 15.71 -3.40
CA TYR A 247 -2.61 17.04 -3.12
C TYR A 247 -3.15 17.62 -1.81
N LEU A 248 -4.48 17.60 -1.60
CA LEU A 248 -5.08 17.99 -0.34
C LEU A 248 -4.52 17.18 0.84
N GLN A 249 -4.40 15.86 0.67
CA GLN A 249 -3.77 15.00 1.67
C GLN A 249 -2.32 15.43 1.96
N GLY A 250 -1.56 15.80 0.92
CA GLY A 250 -0.18 16.30 1.05
C GLY A 250 -0.11 17.59 1.87
N VAL A 251 -1.01 18.55 1.60
CA VAL A 251 -1.10 19.79 2.37
C VAL A 251 -1.42 19.50 3.84
N LEU A 252 -2.41 18.66 4.12
CA LEU A 252 -2.82 18.34 5.49
C LEU A 252 -1.79 17.49 6.23
N ALA A 253 -1.20 16.48 5.57
CA ALA A 253 -0.22 15.58 6.20
C ALA A 253 1.10 16.27 6.53
N ARG A 254 1.48 17.30 5.78
CA ARG A 254 2.73 18.05 5.94
C ARG A 254 2.50 19.44 6.52
N GLY A 255 1.25 19.78 6.81
CA GLY A 255 0.84 21.06 7.37
C GLY A 255 1.31 21.25 8.81
N ASP A 256 1.28 22.50 9.22
CA ASP A 256 1.42 22.92 10.60
C ASP A 256 0.02 23.22 11.20
N ARG A 257 -0.01 23.88 12.36
CA ARG A 257 -1.27 24.28 13.03
C ARG A 257 -2.23 25.09 12.13
N HIS A 258 -1.71 25.80 11.12
CA HIS A 258 -2.53 26.59 10.18
C HIS A 258 -3.33 25.72 9.21
N ALA A 259 -3.03 24.42 9.10
CA ALA A 259 -3.92 23.48 8.39
C ALA A 259 -5.30 23.41 9.04
N GLY A 260 -5.42 23.71 10.34
CA GLY A 260 -6.70 23.87 11.03
C GLY A 260 -7.56 25.00 10.46
N ASP A 261 -6.95 26.13 10.10
CA ASP A 261 -7.65 27.25 9.47
C ASP A 261 -8.25 26.83 8.12
N LEU A 262 -7.49 26.06 7.32
CA LEU A 262 -7.98 25.50 6.05
C LEU A 262 -9.18 24.57 6.26
N LEU A 263 -9.16 23.73 7.31
CA LEU A 263 -10.28 22.85 7.64
C LEU A 263 -11.52 23.65 8.03
N LEU A 264 -11.37 24.75 8.80
CA LEU A 264 -12.48 25.64 9.16
C LEU A 264 -13.07 26.35 7.94
N LEU A 265 -12.23 26.81 7.01
CA LEU A 265 -12.68 27.39 5.73
C LEU A 265 -13.42 26.35 4.88
N ALA A 266 -12.93 25.12 4.83
CA ALA A 266 -13.61 24.04 4.11
C ALA A 266 -14.98 23.72 4.73
N LEU A 267 -15.06 23.69 6.06
CA LEU A 267 -16.32 23.50 6.77
C LEU A 267 -17.32 24.64 6.47
N ALA A 268 -16.88 25.89 6.55
CA ALA A 268 -17.70 27.06 6.27
C ALA A 268 -18.20 27.11 4.81
N SER A 269 -17.40 26.58 3.88
CA SER A 269 -17.75 26.49 2.46
C SER A 269 -18.44 25.18 2.04
N LYS A 270 -18.93 24.37 3.00
CA LYS A 270 -19.59 23.09 2.75
C LYS A 270 -18.73 22.14 1.91
N ALA A 271 -17.45 22.03 2.26
CA ALA A 271 -16.43 21.22 1.60
C ALA A 271 -16.08 21.64 0.15
N ASP A 272 -16.31 22.89 -0.21
CA ASP A 272 -15.72 23.49 -1.42
C ASP A 272 -14.23 23.79 -1.19
N TRP A 273 -13.40 22.76 -1.39
CA TRP A 273 -11.95 22.84 -1.20
C TRP A 273 -11.28 23.86 -2.12
N LYS A 274 -11.80 24.06 -3.33
CA LYS A 274 -11.28 25.08 -4.26
C LYS A 274 -11.46 26.47 -3.70
N ARG A 275 -12.60 26.73 -3.08
CA ARG A 275 -12.88 27.99 -2.39
C ARG A 275 -12.03 28.11 -1.14
N ALA A 276 -11.96 27.07 -0.30
CA ALA A 276 -11.16 27.06 0.91
C ALA A 276 -9.68 27.38 0.63
N PHE A 277 -9.06 26.74 -0.39
CA PHE A 277 -7.68 27.05 -0.80
C PHE A 277 -7.49 28.48 -1.29
N ARG A 278 -8.46 29.05 -1.97
CA ARG A 278 -8.39 30.44 -2.47
C ARG A 278 -8.49 31.47 -1.34
N GLU A 279 -9.29 31.18 -0.33
CA GLU A 279 -9.51 32.04 0.84
C GLU A 279 -8.43 31.86 1.93
N TRP A 280 -7.72 30.72 1.89
CA TRP A 280 -6.65 30.45 2.85
C TRP A 280 -5.43 31.34 2.57
N PRO A 281 -4.95 32.14 3.56
CA PRO A 281 -3.87 33.12 3.34
C PRO A 281 -2.47 32.47 3.30
N ARG A 282 -2.36 31.20 2.97
CA ARG A 282 -1.11 30.46 2.88
C ARG A 282 -0.97 29.84 1.47
N ASN A 283 0.26 29.69 1.02
CA ASN A 283 0.53 28.94 -0.20
C ASN A 283 0.51 27.42 0.08
N PRO A 284 -0.49 26.66 -0.42
CA PRO A 284 -0.56 25.23 -0.19
C PRO A 284 0.63 24.45 -0.78
N ASP A 285 1.25 24.94 -1.89
CA ASP A 285 2.44 24.30 -2.48
C ASP A 285 3.65 24.33 -1.55
N PHE A 286 3.73 25.32 -0.66
CA PHE A 286 4.75 25.37 0.38
C PHE A 286 4.70 24.11 1.27
N TYR A 287 3.53 23.57 1.51
CA TYR A 287 3.34 22.37 2.32
C TYR A 287 3.52 21.09 1.50
N ALA A 288 2.88 20.97 0.33
CA ALA A 288 2.83 19.74 -0.44
C ALA A 288 4.02 19.56 -1.40
N CYS A 289 4.33 20.57 -2.22
CA CYS A 289 5.19 20.41 -3.39
C CYS A 289 6.64 20.86 -3.17
N ARG A 290 6.96 21.40 -2.01
CA ARG A 290 8.32 21.85 -1.71
C ARG A 290 9.18 20.71 -1.17
N GLU A 291 10.37 20.54 -1.70
CA GLU A 291 11.44 19.79 -1.05
C GLU A 291 11.90 20.53 0.21
N ARG A 292 12.19 19.80 1.26
CA ARG A 292 12.58 20.37 2.56
C ARG A 292 14.02 20.03 2.89
N PRO A 293 14.83 20.99 3.34
CA PRO A 293 16.20 20.70 3.75
C PRO A 293 16.23 19.81 5.01
N LEU A 294 17.28 19.01 5.14
CA LEU A 294 17.46 18.15 6.31
C LEU A 294 17.54 18.94 7.63
N SER A 295 17.94 20.22 7.58
CA SER A 295 17.99 21.11 8.76
C SER A 295 16.63 21.64 9.20
N GLU A 296 15.57 21.47 8.39
CA GLU A 296 14.25 22.00 8.71
C GLU A 296 13.63 21.24 9.89
N ARG A 297 13.08 21.99 10.85
CA ARG A 297 12.25 21.43 11.92
C ARG A 297 10.82 21.27 11.42
N PHE A 298 10.25 20.10 11.67
CA PHE A 298 8.90 19.78 11.26
C PHE A 298 7.88 20.00 12.37
N PRO A 299 6.62 20.30 12.02
CA PRO A 299 5.54 20.46 13.00
C PRO A 299 5.34 19.22 13.90
N TRP A 300 5.76 18.05 13.46
CA TRP A 300 5.61 16.79 14.19
C TRP A 300 6.87 16.34 14.94
N ASP A 301 7.98 17.07 14.87
CA ASP A 301 9.24 16.68 15.53
C ASP A 301 9.17 16.67 17.06
N HIS A 302 8.13 17.26 17.64
CA HIS A 302 7.90 17.24 19.08
C HIS A 302 7.18 15.97 19.59
N PHE A 303 6.70 15.10 18.68
CA PHE A 303 6.13 13.81 19.05
C PHE A 303 7.18 12.72 19.00
N ASP A 304 7.42 12.05 20.11
CA ASP A 304 8.26 10.85 20.11
C ASP A 304 7.42 9.62 19.68
N VAL A 305 7.72 9.11 18.51
CA VAL A 305 7.11 7.90 17.95
C VAL A 305 8.05 6.70 18.03
N GLY A 306 9.16 6.80 18.77
CA GLY A 306 10.17 5.76 18.91
C GLY A 306 11.12 5.61 17.71
N THR A 307 10.95 6.39 16.62
CA THR A 307 11.87 6.43 15.48
C THR A 307 12.74 7.67 15.54
N LYS A 308 14.05 7.45 15.56
CA LYS A 308 15.04 8.54 15.60
C LYS A 308 15.16 9.23 14.24
N ARG A 309 15.28 10.55 14.26
CA ARG A 309 15.42 11.39 13.06
C ARG A 309 16.64 10.98 12.22
N GLU A 310 17.78 10.73 12.85
CA GLU A 310 19.03 10.35 12.17
C GLU A 310 18.89 9.06 11.35
N ARG A 311 18.03 8.14 11.82
CA ARG A 311 17.67 6.95 11.05
C ARG A 311 16.93 7.30 9.77
N LEU A 312 15.94 8.18 9.84
CA LEU A 312 15.15 8.61 8.68
C LEU A 312 16.03 9.40 7.68
N GLU A 313 16.92 10.27 8.17
CA GLU A 313 17.89 11.00 7.36
C GLU A 313 18.83 10.05 6.61
N THR A 314 19.34 9.03 7.29
CA THR A 314 20.20 8.00 6.68
C THR A 314 19.45 7.26 5.57
N GLU A 315 18.21 6.86 5.79
CA GLU A 315 17.40 6.18 4.77
C GLU A 315 17.01 7.10 3.60
N TYR A 316 16.76 8.39 3.86
CA TYR A 316 16.59 9.40 2.82
C TYR A 316 17.84 9.53 1.94
N GLN A 317 19.03 9.68 2.57
CA GLN A 317 20.29 9.82 1.83
C GLN A 317 20.59 8.59 0.96
N ARG A 318 20.29 7.37 1.45
CA ARG A 318 20.40 6.15 0.65
C ARG A 318 19.46 6.18 -0.54
N ALA A 319 18.19 6.53 -0.32
CA ALA A 319 17.21 6.61 -1.39
C ALA A 319 17.60 7.60 -2.49
N MET A 320 18.25 8.71 -2.11
CA MET A 320 18.72 9.73 -3.06
C MET A 320 20.10 9.40 -3.69
N GLY A 321 20.66 8.22 -3.41
CA GLY A 321 21.99 7.84 -3.92
C GLY A 321 23.17 8.58 -3.29
N LEU A 322 22.94 9.29 -2.18
CA LEU A 322 23.98 10.03 -1.46
C LEU A 322 24.77 9.15 -0.50
N MET A 323 24.29 7.94 -0.22
CA MET A 323 24.95 6.91 0.57
C MET A 323 24.70 5.52 -0.05
N PRO A 324 25.64 4.56 0.09
CA PRO A 324 25.42 3.21 -0.43
C PRO A 324 24.24 2.52 0.26
N GLU A 325 23.49 1.73 -0.54
CA GLU A 325 22.44 0.85 -0.01
C GLU A 325 23.04 -0.20 0.91
N ARG A 326 22.32 -0.53 1.98
CA ARG A 326 22.66 -1.70 2.80
C ARG A 326 22.20 -2.95 2.09
N ALA A 327 23.04 -3.98 2.07
CA ALA A 327 22.59 -5.32 1.74
C ALA A 327 21.45 -5.69 2.70
N ILE A 328 20.29 -6.04 2.13
CA ILE A 328 19.11 -6.38 2.91
C ILE A 328 19.34 -7.78 3.50
N GLN A 329 19.88 -7.83 4.71
CA GLN A 329 19.92 -9.06 5.48
C GLN A 329 18.55 -9.25 6.13
N TRP A 330 17.70 -10.05 5.53
CA TRP A 330 16.52 -10.58 6.19
C TRP A 330 16.97 -11.61 7.23
N LYS A 331 17.26 -11.15 8.43
CA LYS A 331 17.18 -12.06 9.57
C LYS A 331 15.68 -12.30 9.75
N ALA A 332 15.23 -13.48 9.36
CA ALA A 332 13.99 -14.03 9.89
C ALA A 332 14.12 -13.89 11.41
N ALA A 333 13.34 -13.03 12.01
CA ALA A 333 13.17 -12.99 13.46
C ALA A 333 12.33 -14.20 13.81
N LEU A 334 12.97 -15.39 13.75
CA LEU A 334 12.55 -16.59 14.43
C LEU A 334 13.10 -16.49 15.85
N ALA A 335 12.31 -16.01 16.75
CA ALA A 335 12.35 -16.33 18.18
C ALA A 335 10.97 -16.03 18.77
#